data_b33231a9c2c1a8c6455421a656b967fe
#
_entry.id   b33231a9c2c1a8c6455421a656b967fe
#
_cell.length_a   1.000
_cell.length_b   1.000
_cell.length_c   1.000
_cell.angle_alpha   90.00
_cell.angle_beta   90.00
_cell.angle_gamma   90.00
#
_symmetry.space_group_name_H-M   'P 1'
#
loop_
_entity.id
_entity.type
_entity.pdbx_description
1 polymer ?
#
loop_
_entity_poly.entity_id
_entity_poly.type
_entity_poly.pdbx_seq_one_letter_code
_entity_poly.pdbx_strand_id
1 'polypeptide(L)'
;MINVLVVEDDPMVAQLHEHYLGQIKGFQLCDMARSGDEALRLLHTKEYDLLILDVFMPSMDGLQLLAKIRENGFDVDVIIVSAANDKDKIKQALRLGAVDYIIKPFEFERFNLALNNYLKRYHIVEDQEIIEQSELDKTIIRNEKEPVVALPKGLDKNT
;
A
#
# COMPACT_ATOMS: atom_id res chain seq x y z
N MET A 1 -3.01 -15.52 -6.56
CA MET A 1 -3.63 -14.18 -6.47
C MET A 1 -3.24 -13.49 -5.18
N ILE A 2 -2.96 -12.24 -5.28
CA ILE A 2 -2.67 -11.43 -4.09
C ILE A 2 -4.00 -10.98 -3.50
N ASN A 3 -4.24 -11.33 -2.25
CA ASN A 3 -5.48 -11.01 -1.56
C ASN A 3 -5.41 -9.63 -0.94
N VAL A 4 -6.35 -8.77 -1.30
CA VAL A 4 -6.32 -7.35 -0.95
C VAL A 4 -7.48 -7.00 -0.03
N LEU A 5 -7.19 -6.20 1.00
CA LEU A 5 -8.19 -5.53 1.83
C LEU A 5 -8.08 -4.03 1.56
N VAL A 6 -9.19 -3.41 1.17
CA VAL A 6 -9.25 -1.96 1.00
C VAL A 6 -9.86 -1.37 2.27
N VAL A 7 -9.21 -0.35 2.83
CA VAL A 7 -9.67 0.34 4.02
C VAL A 7 -9.95 1.79 3.64
N GLU A 8 -11.22 2.14 3.52
CA GLU A 8 -11.66 3.44 3.03
C GLU A 8 -13.06 3.72 3.55
N ASP A 9 -13.26 4.87 4.20
CA ASP A 9 -14.57 5.21 4.77
C ASP A 9 -15.52 5.80 3.74
N ASP A 10 -15.01 6.38 2.65
CA ASP A 10 -15.84 6.95 1.60
C ASP A 10 -16.25 5.86 0.61
N PRO A 11 -17.54 5.53 0.52
CA PRO A 11 -17.98 4.43 -0.35
C PRO A 11 -17.68 4.67 -1.82
N MET A 12 -17.69 5.92 -2.27
CA MET A 12 -17.40 6.20 -3.68
C MET A 12 -15.93 5.96 -4.00
N VAL A 13 -15.05 6.33 -3.08
CA VAL A 13 -13.61 6.09 -3.25
C VAL A 13 -13.31 4.60 -3.17
N ALA A 14 -13.97 3.90 -2.25
CA ALA A 14 -13.81 2.45 -2.13
C ALA A 14 -14.21 1.75 -3.43
N GLN A 15 -15.32 2.19 -4.03
CA GLN A 15 -15.76 1.62 -5.31
C GLN A 15 -14.76 1.90 -6.44
N LEU A 16 -14.13 3.07 -6.41
CA LEU A 16 -13.11 3.39 -7.39
C LEU A 16 -11.91 2.46 -7.26
N HIS A 17 -11.48 2.21 -6.03
CA HIS A 17 -10.39 1.27 -5.79
C HIS A 17 -10.75 -0.13 -6.27
N GLU A 18 -11.98 -0.57 -6.02
CA GLU A 18 -12.47 -1.86 -6.50
C GLU A 18 -12.42 -1.93 -8.01
N HIS A 19 -12.89 -0.87 -8.67
CA HIS A 19 -12.90 -0.81 -10.12
C HIS A 19 -11.47 -0.89 -10.68
N TYR A 20 -10.55 -0.12 -10.11
CA TYR A 20 -9.16 -0.12 -10.56
C TYR A 20 -8.50 -1.48 -10.34
N LEU A 21 -8.71 -2.09 -9.17
CA LEU A 21 -8.15 -3.41 -8.89
C LEU A 21 -8.65 -4.46 -9.87
N GLY A 22 -9.92 -4.35 -10.27
CA GLY A 22 -10.49 -5.29 -11.22
C GLY A 22 -9.85 -5.23 -12.59
N GLN A 23 -9.13 -4.17 -12.89
CA GLN A 23 -8.44 -4.00 -14.18
C GLN A 23 -6.98 -4.46 -14.14
N ILE A 24 -6.47 -4.84 -12.98
CA ILE A 24 -5.07 -5.22 -12.82
C ILE A 24 -5.00 -6.70 -12.49
N LYS A 25 -4.26 -7.45 -13.32
CA LYS A 25 -4.13 -8.89 -13.12
C LYS A 25 -3.31 -9.20 -11.90
N GLY A 26 -3.64 -10.28 -11.23
CA GLY A 26 -2.86 -10.78 -10.10
C GLY A 26 -3.40 -10.40 -8.73
N PHE A 27 -4.45 -9.61 -8.68
CA PHE A 27 -5.02 -9.13 -7.42
C PHE A 27 -6.47 -9.55 -7.29
N GLN A 28 -6.86 -9.86 -6.06
CA GLN A 28 -8.24 -10.19 -5.75
C GLN A 28 -8.69 -9.36 -4.55
N LEU A 29 -9.71 -8.53 -4.74
CA LEU A 29 -10.28 -7.77 -3.64
C LEU A 29 -11.12 -8.72 -2.79
N CYS A 30 -10.70 -8.95 -1.55
CA CYS A 30 -11.39 -9.89 -0.66
C CYS A 30 -12.43 -9.21 0.20
N ASP A 31 -12.10 -8.04 0.74
CA ASP A 31 -12.99 -7.30 1.62
C ASP A 31 -12.71 -5.81 1.52
N MET A 32 -13.68 -5.03 1.97
CA MET A 32 -13.54 -3.59 2.13
C MET A 32 -13.96 -3.23 3.55
N ALA A 33 -13.07 -2.57 4.29
CA ALA A 33 -13.35 -2.08 5.63
C ALA A 33 -13.58 -0.58 5.57
N ARG A 34 -14.54 -0.10 6.35
CA ARG A 34 -14.88 1.31 6.38
C ARG A 34 -14.25 2.07 7.54
N SER A 35 -13.56 1.35 8.41
CA SER A 35 -12.94 1.96 9.59
C SER A 35 -11.73 1.15 10.00
N GLY A 36 -10.90 1.77 10.85
CA GLY A 36 -9.75 1.07 11.40
C GLY A 36 -10.15 -0.12 12.27
N ASP A 37 -11.21 0.04 13.05
CA ASP A 37 -11.68 -1.06 13.89
C ASP A 37 -12.14 -2.25 13.08
N GLU A 38 -12.86 -2.00 12.00
CA GLU A 38 -13.31 -3.08 11.13
C GLU A 38 -12.12 -3.76 10.46
N ALA A 39 -11.14 -2.98 10.02
CA ALA A 39 -9.93 -3.52 9.41
C ALA A 39 -9.18 -4.45 10.39
N LEU A 40 -9.04 -4.01 11.65
CA LEU A 40 -8.36 -4.83 12.65
C LEU A 40 -9.11 -6.13 12.90
N ARG A 41 -10.44 -6.07 12.98
CA ARG A 41 -11.22 -7.29 13.16
C ARG A 41 -11.00 -8.26 12.01
N LEU A 42 -10.99 -7.75 10.79
CA LEU A 42 -10.77 -8.60 9.62
C LEU A 42 -9.37 -9.21 9.63
N LEU A 43 -8.36 -8.42 10.00
CA LEU A 43 -6.99 -8.90 10.07
C LEU A 43 -6.81 -10.01 11.11
N HIS A 44 -7.61 -10.00 12.18
CA HIS A 44 -7.56 -11.06 13.19
C HIS A 44 -8.23 -12.36 12.74
N THR A 45 -9.11 -12.30 11.75
CA THR A 45 -9.91 -13.46 11.35
C THR A 45 -9.56 -13.99 9.97
N LYS A 46 -8.93 -13.19 9.13
CA LYS A 46 -8.58 -13.58 7.76
C LYS A 46 -7.17 -13.13 7.45
N GLU A 47 -6.59 -13.75 6.43
CA GLU A 47 -5.25 -13.38 5.97
C GLU A 47 -5.34 -12.59 4.69
N TYR A 48 -4.60 -11.51 4.64
CA TYR A 48 -4.48 -10.66 3.46
C TYR A 48 -3.01 -10.45 3.14
N ASP A 49 -2.72 -10.30 1.86
CA ASP A 49 -1.35 -10.03 1.44
C ASP A 49 -1.06 -8.53 1.41
N LEU A 50 -2.08 -7.74 1.07
CA LEU A 50 -1.91 -6.31 0.82
C LEU A 50 -3.10 -5.52 1.34
N LEU A 51 -2.81 -4.43 2.04
CA LEU A 51 -3.81 -3.42 2.41
C LEU A 51 -3.66 -2.21 1.51
N ILE A 52 -4.79 -1.66 1.05
CA ILE A 52 -4.82 -0.33 0.44
C ILE A 52 -5.56 0.54 1.43
N LEU A 53 -4.89 1.55 1.97
CA LEU A 53 -5.32 2.23 3.19
C LEU A 53 -5.32 3.74 3.02
N ASP A 54 -6.46 4.38 3.35
CA ASP A 54 -6.53 5.84 3.40
C ASP A 54 -6.10 6.35 4.77
N VAL A 55 -5.41 7.49 4.79
CA VAL A 55 -4.98 8.11 6.04
C VAL A 55 -6.15 8.83 6.71
N PHE A 56 -6.97 9.56 5.95
CA PHE A 56 -8.03 10.37 6.54
C PHE A 56 -9.31 9.55 6.72
N MET A 57 -9.52 9.08 7.94
CA MET A 57 -10.74 8.36 8.32
C MET A 57 -11.19 8.83 9.70
N PRO A 58 -12.50 8.81 9.96
CA PRO A 58 -12.98 9.21 11.29
C PRO A 58 -12.53 8.23 12.37
N SER A 59 -12.43 8.70 13.59
CA SER A 59 -12.05 7.95 14.79
C SER A 59 -10.60 7.55 14.82
N MET A 60 -10.17 6.70 13.91
CA MET A 60 -8.80 6.24 13.86
C MET A 60 -8.28 6.50 12.45
N ASP A 61 -7.29 7.38 12.32
CA ASP A 61 -6.73 7.64 11.00
C ASP A 61 -5.85 6.48 10.54
N GLY A 62 -5.47 6.51 9.25
CA GLY A 62 -4.73 5.41 8.65
C GLY A 62 -3.35 5.18 9.25
N LEU A 63 -2.69 6.25 9.73
CA LEU A 63 -1.38 6.08 10.35
C LEU A 63 -1.49 5.44 11.72
N GLN A 64 -2.52 5.80 12.48
CA GLN A 64 -2.80 5.14 13.75
C GLN A 64 -3.12 3.67 13.53
N LEU A 65 -3.91 3.37 12.50
CA LEU A 65 -4.22 1.99 12.14
C LEU A 65 -2.96 1.23 11.75
N LEU A 66 -2.12 1.83 10.94
CA LEU A 66 -0.89 1.17 10.51
C LEU A 66 0.02 0.87 11.71
N ALA A 67 0.14 1.80 12.64
CA ALA A 67 0.90 1.57 13.86
C ALA A 67 0.34 0.40 14.66
N LYS A 68 -1.00 0.32 14.79
CA LYS A 68 -1.63 -0.78 15.51
C LYS A 68 -1.43 -2.11 14.80
N ILE A 69 -1.48 -2.11 13.49
CA ILE A 69 -1.21 -3.31 12.70
C ILE A 69 0.18 -3.86 13.02
N ARG A 70 1.18 -2.99 13.06
CA ARG A 70 2.54 -3.40 13.36
C ARG A 70 2.71 -3.83 14.81
N GLU A 71 2.07 -3.12 15.75
CA GLU A 71 2.10 -3.49 17.17
C GLU A 71 1.50 -4.86 17.42
N ASN A 72 0.48 -5.23 16.63
CA ASN A 72 -0.16 -6.53 16.76
C ASN A 72 0.60 -7.65 16.03
N GLY A 73 1.71 -7.33 15.41
CA GLY A 73 2.53 -8.34 14.76
C GLY A 73 2.10 -8.74 13.37
N PHE A 74 1.16 -8.02 12.78
CA PHE A 74 0.76 -8.29 11.39
C PHE A 74 1.81 -7.71 10.46
N ASP A 75 2.31 -8.52 9.56
CA ASP A 75 3.31 -8.08 8.59
C ASP A 75 2.73 -7.90 7.19
N VAL A 76 1.42 -7.73 7.09
CA VAL A 76 0.74 -7.44 5.84
C VAL A 76 1.35 -6.20 5.18
N ASP A 77 1.52 -6.25 3.87
CA ASP A 77 2.05 -5.12 3.13
C ASP A 77 0.99 -4.05 2.97
N VAL A 78 1.41 -2.78 2.94
CA VAL A 78 0.47 -1.66 2.93
C VAL A 78 0.86 -0.65 1.87
N ILE A 79 -0.11 -0.27 1.04
CA ILE A 79 0.00 0.88 0.14
C ILE A 79 -0.96 1.94 0.66
N ILE A 80 -0.45 3.13 0.90
CA ILE A 80 -1.27 4.26 1.34
C ILE A 80 -1.81 4.99 0.12
N VAL A 81 -3.09 5.34 0.15
CA VAL A 81 -3.70 6.19 -0.89
C VAL A 81 -4.42 7.31 -0.16
N SER A 82 -3.88 8.53 -0.21
CA SER A 82 -4.40 9.59 0.63
C SER A 82 -4.16 10.98 0.07
N ALA A 83 -5.01 11.93 0.46
CA ALA A 83 -4.78 13.34 0.18
C ALA A 83 -3.70 13.93 1.08
N ALA A 84 -3.29 13.24 2.14
CA ALA A 84 -2.24 13.72 3.02
C ALA A 84 -0.92 13.74 2.27
N ASN A 85 -0.37 14.93 2.05
CA ASN A 85 0.85 15.08 1.30
C ASN A 85 1.97 15.73 2.12
N ASP A 86 1.77 15.84 3.44
CA ASP A 86 2.84 16.45 4.22
C ASP A 86 3.94 15.42 4.49
N LYS A 87 5.14 15.97 4.52
CA LYS A 87 6.36 15.19 4.58
C LYS A 87 6.43 14.28 5.81
N ASP A 88 5.95 14.77 6.95
CA ASP A 88 6.04 14.00 8.18
C ASP A 88 5.13 12.79 8.16
N LYS A 89 3.94 12.92 7.61
CA LYS A 89 3.02 11.79 7.49
C LYS A 89 3.55 10.74 6.53
N ILE A 90 4.12 11.18 5.42
CA ILE A 90 4.70 10.25 4.45
C ILE A 90 5.87 9.50 5.07
N LYS A 91 6.75 10.21 5.78
CA LYS A 91 7.88 9.56 6.46
C LYS A 91 7.41 8.56 7.49
N GLN A 92 6.40 8.92 8.25
CA GLN A 92 5.86 8.03 9.28
C GLN A 92 5.31 6.75 8.64
N ALA A 93 4.57 6.87 7.55
CA ALA A 93 4.02 5.73 6.85
C ALA A 93 5.13 4.81 6.35
N LEU A 94 6.17 5.38 5.76
CA LEU A 94 7.28 4.59 5.25
C LEU A 94 8.05 3.89 6.37
N ARG A 95 8.22 4.57 7.50
CA ARG A 95 8.87 3.96 8.66
C ARG A 95 8.07 2.81 9.23
N LEU A 96 6.75 2.84 9.09
CA LEU A 96 5.87 1.76 9.52
C LEU A 96 5.74 0.67 8.46
N GLY A 97 6.54 0.76 7.42
CA GLY A 97 6.64 -0.30 6.42
C GLY A 97 5.67 -0.22 5.27
N ALA A 98 5.10 0.97 5.00
CA ALA A 98 4.30 1.14 3.79
C ALA A 98 5.20 0.94 2.58
N VAL A 99 4.76 0.14 1.62
CA VAL A 99 5.57 -0.17 0.45
C VAL A 99 5.43 0.87 -0.64
N ASP A 100 4.37 1.69 -0.58
CA ASP A 100 4.19 2.79 -1.52
C ASP A 100 3.21 3.80 -0.92
N TYR A 101 3.20 5.01 -1.46
CA TYR A 101 2.34 6.08 -1.00
C TYR A 101 1.82 6.84 -2.22
N ILE A 102 0.51 6.79 -2.45
CA ILE A 102 -0.12 7.42 -3.60
C ILE A 102 -0.90 8.62 -3.12
N ILE A 103 -0.57 9.81 -3.63
CA ILE A 103 -1.21 11.06 -3.21
C ILE A 103 -2.39 11.35 -4.12
N LYS A 104 -3.56 11.58 -3.52
CA LYS A 104 -4.76 11.99 -4.26
C LYS A 104 -4.66 13.45 -4.68
N PRO A 105 -5.19 13.84 -5.82
CA PRO A 105 -5.82 12.99 -6.84
C PRO A 105 -4.78 12.27 -7.67
N PHE A 106 -5.10 11.09 -8.15
CA PHE A 106 -4.18 10.30 -8.96
C PHE A 106 -4.94 9.68 -10.13
N GLU A 107 -4.18 9.40 -11.21
CA GLU A 107 -4.71 8.71 -12.37
C GLU A 107 -4.57 7.21 -12.19
N PHE A 108 -5.35 6.45 -12.97
CA PHE A 108 -5.24 5.00 -12.94
C PHE A 108 -3.80 4.54 -13.17
N GLU A 109 -3.08 5.21 -14.04
CA GLU A 109 -1.70 4.84 -14.36
C GLU A 109 -0.81 4.84 -13.13
N ARG A 110 -0.99 5.79 -12.21
CA ARG A 110 -0.18 5.81 -10.99
C ARG A 110 -0.53 4.65 -10.07
N PHE A 111 -1.82 4.36 -9.93
CA PHE A 111 -2.30 3.23 -9.15
C PHE A 111 -1.76 1.93 -9.75
N ASN A 112 -1.89 1.79 -11.05
CA ASN A 112 -1.43 0.61 -11.77
C ASN A 112 0.08 0.41 -11.61
N LEU A 113 0.85 1.49 -11.64
CA LEU A 113 2.30 1.42 -11.45
C LEU A 113 2.65 0.87 -10.06
N ALA A 114 2.00 1.38 -9.02
CA ALA A 114 2.26 0.92 -7.67
C ALA A 114 1.93 -0.56 -7.50
N LEU A 115 0.80 -0.98 -8.02
CA LEU A 115 0.37 -2.38 -7.89
C LEU A 115 1.28 -3.31 -8.70
N ASN A 116 1.68 -2.91 -9.88
CA ASN A 116 2.57 -3.73 -10.69
C ASN A 116 3.97 -3.82 -10.09
N ASN A 117 4.47 -2.73 -9.51
CA ASN A 117 5.75 -2.79 -8.81
C ASN A 117 5.69 -3.72 -7.61
N TYR A 118 4.59 -3.66 -6.88
CA TYR A 118 4.37 -4.56 -5.76
C TYR A 118 4.33 -6.02 -6.22
N LEU A 119 3.62 -6.28 -7.30
CA LEU A 119 3.47 -7.63 -7.85
C LEU A 119 4.83 -8.23 -8.23
N LYS A 120 5.70 -7.44 -8.84
CA LYS A 120 7.03 -7.90 -9.21
C LYS A 120 7.84 -8.30 -7.98
N ARG A 121 7.84 -7.46 -6.95
CA ARG A 121 8.56 -7.78 -5.72
C ARG A 121 7.98 -8.99 -5.01
N TYR A 122 6.66 -9.09 -4.99
CA TYR A 122 5.98 -10.22 -4.38
C TYR A 122 6.42 -11.53 -5.03
N HIS A 123 6.43 -11.59 -6.35
CA HIS A 123 6.82 -12.81 -7.05
C HIS A 123 8.29 -13.15 -6.85
N ILE A 124 9.16 -12.15 -6.83
CA ILE A 124 10.58 -12.41 -6.61
C ILE A 124 10.82 -12.99 -5.22
N VAL A 125 10.18 -12.42 -4.20
CA VAL A 125 10.44 -12.82 -2.82
C VAL A 125 9.69 -14.10 -2.43
N GLU A 126 8.42 -14.24 -2.86
CA GLU A 126 7.58 -15.34 -2.40
C GLU A 126 7.71 -16.60 -3.23
N ASP A 127 7.99 -16.46 -4.53
CA ASP A 127 8.00 -17.60 -5.42
C ASP A 127 9.35 -18.32 -5.51
N GLN A 128 10.40 -17.73 -4.96
CA GLN A 128 11.75 -18.29 -5.05
C GLN A 128 12.25 -18.65 -3.66
N GLU A 129 12.77 -19.88 -3.54
CA GLU A 129 13.39 -20.30 -2.29
C GLU A 129 14.71 -19.58 -2.07
N ILE A 130 15.46 -19.38 -3.16
CA ILE A 130 16.76 -18.70 -3.11
C ILE A 130 16.69 -17.49 -3.99
N ILE A 131 16.96 -16.34 -3.41
CA ILE A 131 16.95 -15.07 -4.13
C ILE A 131 18.40 -14.71 -4.44
N GLU A 132 18.72 -14.53 -5.72
CA GLU A 132 20.05 -14.08 -6.09
C GLU A 132 20.18 -12.59 -5.84
N GLN A 133 21.38 -12.18 -5.43
CA GLN A 133 21.62 -10.78 -5.10
C GLN A 133 21.32 -9.87 -6.29
N SER A 134 21.63 -10.31 -7.49
CA SER A 134 21.40 -9.50 -8.69
C SER A 134 19.91 -9.21 -8.90
N GLU A 135 19.05 -10.19 -8.64
CA GLU A 135 17.62 -10.00 -8.79
C GLU A 135 17.08 -9.05 -7.71
N LEU A 136 17.55 -9.23 -6.50
CA LEU A 136 17.14 -8.37 -5.40
C LEU A 136 17.58 -6.94 -5.63
N ASP A 137 18.81 -6.75 -6.07
CA ASP A 137 19.37 -5.44 -6.36
C ASP A 137 18.59 -4.73 -7.46
N LYS A 138 18.22 -5.43 -8.51
CA LYS A 138 17.43 -4.84 -9.59
C LYS A 138 16.09 -4.34 -9.08
N THR A 139 15.44 -5.12 -8.23
CA THR A 139 14.13 -4.76 -7.70
C THR A 139 14.22 -3.54 -6.81
N ILE A 140 15.19 -3.53 -5.89
CA ILE A 140 15.32 -2.44 -4.93
C ILE A 140 15.77 -1.15 -5.62
N ILE A 141 16.78 -1.24 -6.49
CA ILE A 141 17.31 -0.07 -7.18
C ILE A 141 16.24 0.53 -8.09
N ARG A 142 15.51 -0.32 -8.82
CA ARG A 142 14.44 0.15 -9.69
C ARG A 142 13.38 0.90 -8.89
N ASN A 143 12.99 0.34 -7.76
CA ASN A 143 11.96 0.96 -6.92
C ASN A 143 12.44 2.26 -6.31
N GLU A 144 13.69 2.38 -6.00
CA GLU A 144 14.25 3.62 -5.50
C GLU A 144 14.26 4.71 -6.57
N LYS A 145 14.46 4.34 -7.82
CA LYS A 145 14.46 5.31 -8.90
C LYS A 145 13.06 5.72 -9.31
N GLU A 146 12.16 4.77 -9.39
CA GLU A 146 10.79 5.06 -9.80
C GLU A 146 10.03 5.90 -8.79
N PRO A 147 10.12 5.62 -7.49
CA PRO A 147 9.40 6.42 -6.51
C PRO A 147 9.78 7.89 -6.47
N VAL A 148 10.95 8.24 -6.94
CA VAL A 148 11.31 9.65 -7.03
C VAL A 148 10.29 10.40 -7.86
N VAL A 149 9.77 9.76 -8.90
CA VAL A 149 8.72 10.35 -9.72
C VAL A 149 7.40 10.38 -8.98
N ALA A 150 7.13 9.39 -8.15
CA ALA A 150 5.87 9.24 -7.47
C ALA A 150 5.75 10.06 -6.22
N LEU A 151 6.86 10.29 -5.52
CA LEU A 151 6.84 11.01 -4.26
C LEU A 151 6.82 12.52 -4.51
N PRO A 152 6.32 13.30 -3.55
CA PRO A 152 6.37 14.75 -3.66
C PRO A 152 7.79 15.21 -3.86
N LYS A 153 7.96 16.23 -4.66
CA LYS A 153 9.29 16.70 -4.97
C LYS A 153 10.08 17.14 -3.76
N GLY A 154 9.41 17.57 -2.73
CA GLY A 154 10.10 17.96 -1.50
C GLY A 154 10.78 16.80 -0.79
N LEU A 155 10.47 15.57 -1.17
CA LEU A 155 11.13 14.40 -0.61
C LEU A 155 12.28 13.89 -1.45
N ASP A 156 12.38 14.38 -2.67
CA ASP A 156 13.41 13.92 -3.53
C ASP A 156 14.69 14.31 -3.02
N LYS A 157 15.47 13.72 -3.31
CA LYS A 157 16.61 14.19 -3.22
C LYS A 157 17.00 15.36 -2.71
N ASN A 158 16.52 15.96 -2.65
CA ASN A 158 16.94 16.96 -2.08
C ASN A 158 16.92 16.95 -1.01
N THR A 159 16.35 16.43 -1.24
CA THR A 159 16.31 16.48 -0.55
C THR A 159 16.84 16.35 0.02
#